data_6bce09e3a307316e7c5c43ff878b58c4
#
_entry.id   6bce09e3a307316e7c5c43ff878b58c4
#
_cell.length_a   1.000
_cell.length_b   1.000
_cell.length_c   1.000
_cell.angle_alpha   90.00
_cell.angle_beta   90.00
_cell.angle_gamma   90.00
#
_symmetry.space_group_name_H-M   'P 1'
#
loop_
_entity.id
_entity.type
_entity.pdbx_description
1 polymer ?
#
loop_
_entity_poly.entity_id
_entity_poly.type
_entity_poly.pdbx_seq_one_letter_code
_entity_poly.pdbx_strand_id
1 'polypeptide(L)'
;QTAVDWLKSQNLSEYNIIHLQGVMGSAAQQGRTGALDDAAANDGFNLVTQQTAEWNAEKAQQIVQSVIDAGTPFNVIYAENDDMAKGAVAALDKANISHGVGKDVIVMGFDCNKWALEELKAGNWNYDGQCNPFQASYIDDIIKKLESGETISEKTIIMDEKGFDATTITDRK
;
A
#
# COMPACT_ATOMS: atom_id res chain seq x y z
N GLN A 1 7.18 3.56 -4.88
CA GLN A 1 8.56 3.56 -4.33
C GLN A 1 8.58 3.91 -2.83
N THR A 2 7.95 4.99 -2.37
CA THR A 2 7.95 5.44 -0.96
C THR A 2 7.60 4.34 0.05
N ALA A 3 6.60 3.50 -0.25
CA ALA A 3 6.20 2.38 0.60
C ALA A 3 7.29 1.30 0.71
N VAL A 4 7.95 1.00 -0.41
CA VAL A 4 9.07 0.04 -0.44
C VAL A 4 10.27 0.60 0.36
N ASP A 5 10.59 1.88 0.19
CA ASP A 5 11.69 2.53 0.91
C ASP A 5 11.40 2.57 2.42
N TRP A 6 10.14 2.84 2.81
CA TRP A 6 9.72 2.75 4.20
C TRP A 6 9.87 1.32 4.74
N LEU A 7 9.42 0.30 4.01
CA LEU A 7 9.55 -1.09 4.45
C LEU A 7 11.02 -1.50 4.62
N LYS A 8 11.89 -1.11 3.69
CA LYS A 8 13.35 -1.33 3.81
C LYS A 8 13.94 -0.67 5.06
N SER A 9 13.44 0.51 5.44
CA SER A 9 13.90 1.22 6.64
C SER A 9 13.58 0.49 7.96
N GLN A 10 12.67 -0.50 7.95
CA GLN A 10 12.36 -1.31 9.11
C GLN A 10 13.48 -2.30 9.48
N ASN A 11 14.45 -2.52 8.58
CA ASN A 11 15.64 -3.35 8.81
C ASN A 11 15.31 -4.74 9.35
N LEU A 12 14.29 -5.40 8.80
CA LEU A 12 13.92 -6.76 9.19
C LEU A 12 15.03 -7.75 8.76
N SER A 13 15.18 -8.85 9.49
CA SER A 13 16.10 -9.93 9.12
C SER A 13 15.69 -10.64 7.83
N GLU A 14 14.39 -10.66 7.55
CA GLU A 14 13.79 -11.21 6.34
C GLU A 14 12.48 -10.50 6.02
N TYR A 15 12.10 -10.50 4.76
CA TYR A 15 10.86 -9.91 4.25
C TYR A 15 10.08 -11.00 3.51
N ASN A 16 9.20 -11.70 4.23
CA ASN A 16 8.29 -12.69 3.67
C ASN A 16 6.92 -12.05 3.49
N ILE A 17 6.59 -11.70 2.26
CA ILE A 17 5.52 -10.75 1.93
C ILE A 17 4.33 -11.47 1.30
N ILE A 18 3.14 -11.28 1.86
CA ILE A 18 1.87 -11.51 1.19
C ILE A 18 1.55 -10.25 0.40
N HIS A 19 1.57 -10.34 -0.93
CA HIS A 19 1.22 -9.25 -1.82
C HIS A 19 -0.22 -9.39 -2.34
N LEU A 20 -1.08 -8.47 -1.94
CA LEU A 20 -2.47 -8.38 -2.37
C LEU A 20 -2.60 -7.32 -3.46
N GLN A 21 -2.75 -7.76 -4.71
CA GLN A 21 -2.83 -6.88 -5.86
C GLN A 21 -4.25 -6.36 -6.08
N GLY A 22 -4.33 -5.15 -6.61
CA GLY A 22 -5.59 -4.57 -7.07
C GLY A 22 -6.12 -5.18 -8.36
N VAL A 23 -7.05 -4.48 -9.02
CA VAL A 23 -7.55 -4.88 -10.34
C VAL A 23 -6.41 -4.82 -11.34
N MET A 24 -6.13 -5.97 -11.95
CA MET A 24 -5.02 -6.15 -12.89
C MET A 24 -5.11 -5.19 -14.08
N GLY A 25 -4.00 -4.53 -14.37
CA GLY A 25 -3.88 -3.59 -15.49
C GLY A 25 -4.32 -2.16 -15.18
N SER A 26 -4.84 -1.88 -13.98
CA SER A 26 -5.08 -0.49 -13.55
C SER A 26 -3.75 0.23 -13.27
N ALA A 27 -3.69 1.53 -13.50
CA ALA A 27 -2.46 2.32 -13.32
C ALA A 27 -1.92 2.23 -11.86
N ALA A 28 -2.81 2.23 -10.87
CA ALA A 28 -2.44 2.09 -9.47
C ALA A 28 -1.81 0.72 -9.19
N GLN A 29 -2.42 -0.37 -9.68
CA GLN A 29 -1.88 -1.71 -9.52
C GLN A 29 -0.51 -1.83 -10.21
N GLN A 30 -0.37 -1.38 -11.46
CA GLN A 30 0.91 -1.46 -12.18
C GLN A 30 2.03 -0.73 -11.44
N GLY A 31 1.76 0.46 -10.90
CA GLY A 31 2.77 1.23 -10.16
C GLY A 31 3.13 0.61 -8.81
N ARG A 32 2.13 0.15 -8.05
CA ARG A 32 2.32 -0.45 -6.71
C ARG A 32 2.99 -1.83 -6.81
N THR A 33 2.53 -2.68 -7.74
CA THR A 33 3.15 -3.97 -8.04
C THR A 33 4.59 -3.79 -8.54
N GLY A 34 4.82 -2.92 -9.55
CA GLY A 34 6.15 -2.76 -10.15
C GLY A 34 7.21 -2.36 -9.14
N ALA A 35 6.90 -1.46 -8.21
CA ALA A 35 7.83 -1.06 -7.16
C ALA A 35 8.19 -2.23 -6.22
N LEU A 36 7.24 -3.10 -5.90
CA LEU A 36 7.48 -4.26 -5.06
C LEU A 36 8.22 -5.38 -5.79
N ASP A 37 7.89 -5.62 -7.07
CA ASP A 37 8.58 -6.59 -7.92
C ASP A 37 10.06 -6.21 -8.12
N ASP A 38 10.35 -4.93 -8.32
CA ASP A 38 11.72 -4.42 -8.40
C ASP A 38 12.49 -4.66 -7.10
N ALA A 39 11.86 -4.47 -5.94
CA ALA A 39 12.45 -4.75 -4.64
C ALA A 39 12.64 -6.25 -4.40
N ALA A 40 11.71 -7.08 -4.84
CA ALA A 40 11.86 -8.54 -4.78
C ALA A 40 13.05 -9.02 -5.63
N ALA A 41 13.24 -8.42 -6.79
CA ALA A 41 14.35 -8.77 -7.68
C ALA A 41 15.73 -8.29 -7.18
N ASN A 42 15.79 -7.15 -6.47
CA ASN A 42 17.06 -6.47 -6.17
C ASN A 42 17.40 -6.35 -4.68
N ASP A 43 16.41 -6.40 -3.78
CA ASP A 43 16.56 -6.10 -2.36
C ASP A 43 16.28 -7.30 -1.43
N GLY A 44 16.07 -8.48 -2.00
CA GLY A 44 15.89 -9.72 -1.23
C GLY A 44 14.49 -9.87 -0.59
N PHE A 45 13.47 -9.19 -1.12
CA PHE A 45 12.10 -9.39 -0.70
C PHE A 45 11.57 -10.72 -1.25
N ASN A 46 11.02 -11.54 -0.39
CA ASN A 46 10.42 -12.83 -0.75
C ASN A 46 8.89 -12.67 -0.83
N LEU A 47 8.34 -12.73 -2.04
CA LEU A 47 6.90 -12.73 -2.23
C LEU A 47 6.36 -14.14 -2.03
N VAL A 48 5.90 -14.46 -0.81
CA VAL A 48 5.37 -15.79 -0.48
C VAL A 48 4.05 -16.07 -1.20
N THR A 49 3.29 -15.03 -1.51
CA THR A 49 2.20 -15.04 -2.49
C THR A 49 2.03 -13.69 -3.14
N GLN A 50 1.58 -13.67 -4.39
CA GLN A 50 1.22 -12.48 -5.14
C GLN A 50 -0.07 -12.79 -5.91
N GLN A 51 -1.18 -12.28 -5.43
CA GLN A 51 -2.50 -12.58 -5.98
C GLN A 51 -3.38 -11.34 -6.03
N THR A 52 -4.20 -11.24 -7.08
CA THR A 52 -5.17 -10.15 -7.17
C THR A 52 -6.38 -10.41 -6.26
N ALA A 53 -6.65 -9.44 -5.40
CA ALA A 53 -7.89 -9.36 -4.61
C ALA A 53 -8.87 -8.31 -5.18
N GLU A 54 -8.54 -7.70 -6.33
CA GLU A 54 -9.44 -6.83 -7.11
C GLU A 54 -10.03 -5.66 -6.29
N TRP A 55 -9.22 -5.06 -5.41
CA TRP A 55 -9.63 -4.01 -4.46
C TRP A 55 -10.67 -4.45 -3.42
N ASN A 56 -10.89 -5.78 -3.25
CA ASN A 56 -11.97 -6.33 -2.45
C ASN A 56 -11.46 -6.95 -1.13
N ALA A 57 -12.06 -6.54 -0.01
CA ALA A 57 -11.68 -7.00 1.32
C ALA A 57 -11.92 -8.50 1.53
N GLU A 58 -13.04 -9.04 1.04
CA GLU A 58 -13.37 -10.47 1.24
C GLU A 58 -12.41 -11.38 0.49
N LYS A 59 -12.04 -11.00 -0.76
CA LYS A 59 -11.03 -11.73 -1.54
C LYS A 59 -9.67 -11.67 -0.86
N ALA A 60 -9.26 -10.50 -0.36
CA ALA A 60 -8.03 -10.33 0.38
C ALA A 60 -7.99 -11.22 1.63
N GLN A 61 -9.09 -11.25 2.40
CA GLN A 61 -9.24 -12.13 3.57
C GLN A 61 -9.08 -13.60 3.20
N GLN A 62 -9.69 -14.05 2.10
CA GLN A 62 -9.61 -15.45 1.64
C GLN A 62 -8.17 -15.83 1.24
N ILE A 63 -7.47 -14.93 0.54
CA ILE A 63 -6.08 -15.13 0.13
C ILE A 63 -5.18 -15.29 1.38
N VAL A 64 -5.27 -14.35 2.33
CA VAL A 64 -4.46 -14.39 3.55
C VAL A 64 -4.80 -15.62 4.38
N GLN A 65 -6.09 -15.95 4.53
CA GLN A 65 -6.51 -17.18 5.23
C GLN A 65 -5.91 -18.44 4.60
N SER A 66 -5.85 -18.50 3.26
CA SER A 66 -5.25 -19.65 2.57
C SER A 66 -3.75 -19.79 2.84
N VAL A 67 -3.02 -18.69 2.97
CA VAL A 67 -1.58 -18.69 3.32
C VAL A 67 -1.40 -19.17 4.77
N ILE A 68 -2.26 -18.70 5.69
CA ILE A 68 -2.26 -19.12 7.09
C ILE A 68 -2.55 -20.62 7.21
N ASP A 69 -3.58 -21.11 6.54
CA ASP A 69 -3.99 -22.52 6.56
C ASP A 69 -2.91 -23.45 5.97
N ALA A 70 -2.14 -22.95 5.00
CA ALA A 70 -1.00 -23.66 4.44
C ALA A 70 0.23 -23.69 5.37
N GLY A 71 0.22 -22.93 6.47
CA GLY A 71 1.36 -22.80 7.37
C GLY A 71 2.58 -22.10 6.75
N THR A 72 2.38 -21.33 5.70
CA THR A 72 3.47 -20.59 5.03
C THR A 72 3.91 -19.41 5.88
N PRO A 73 5.19 -19.30 6.28
CA PRO A 73 5.65 -18.19 7.10
C PRO A 73 5.60 -16.85 6.32
N PHE A 74 5.13 -15.81 6.99
CA PHE A 74 5.15 -14.43 6.48
C PHE A 74 5.26 -13.45 7.65
N ASN A 75 5.73 -12.24 7.37
CA ASN A 75 5.84 -11.16 8.34
C ASN A 75 5.42 -9.79 7.78
N VAL A 76 4.99 -9.73 6.52
CA VAL A 76 4.51 -8.50 5.89
C VAL A 76 3.25 -8.77 5.07
N ILE A 77 2.24 -7.94 5.24
CA ILE A 77 1.11 -7.77 4.34
C ILE A 77 1.35 -6.48 3.55
N TYR A 78 1.54 -6.60 2.24
CA TYR A 78 1.56 -5.48 1.32
C TYR A 78 0.25 -5.50 0.53
N ALA A 79 -0.72 -4.74 0.97
CA ALA A 79 -2.02 -4.62 0.32
C ALA A 79 -2.05 -3.34 -0.51
N GLU A 80 -2.37 -3.43 -1.79
CA GLU A 80 -2.34 -2.28 -2.71
C GLU A 80 -3.49 -1.28 -2.49
N ASN A 81 -4.40 -1.54 -1.54
CA ASN A 81 -5.34 -0.53 -1.02
C ASN A 81 -5.79 -0.86 0.41
N ASP A 82 -6.47 0.09 1.04
CA ASP A 82 -6.94 -0.01 2.42
C ASP A 82 -8.00 -1.09 2.62
N ASP A 83 -8.94 -1.26 1.68
CA ASP A 83 -9.97 -2.29 1.81
C ASP A 83 -9.37 -3.70 1.82
N MET A 84 -8.36 -3.95 0.99
CA MET A 84 -7.66 -5.24 1.00
C MET A 84 -6.82 -5.40 2.28
N ALA A 85 -6.18 -4.34 2.79
CA ALA A 85 -5.48 -4.38 4.08
C ALA A 85 -6.44 -4.73 5.22
N LYS A 86 -7.63 -4.12 5.24
CA LYS A 86 -8.69 -4.47 6.21
C LYS A 86 -9.12 -5.94 6.11
N GLY A 87 -9.25 -6.46 4.91
CA GLY A 87 -9.55 -7.88 4.70
C GLY A 87 -8.44 -8.79 5.21
N ALA A 88 -7.18 -8.43 4.98
CA ALA A 88 -6.03 -9.15 5.49
C ALA A 88 -6.01 -9.17 7.03
N VAL A 89 -6.23 -8.01 7.67
CA VAL A 89 -6.30 -7.89 9.13
C VAL A 89 -7.41 -8.80 9.70
N ALA A 90 -8.58 -8.86 9.07
CA ALA A 90 -9.65 -9.74 9.51
C ALA A 90 -9.25 -11.24 9.52
N ALA A 91 -8.37 -11.66 8.59
CA ALA A 91 -7.82 -13.03 8.60
C ALA A 91 -6.79 -13.22 9.71
N LEU A 92 -5.91 -12.22 9.95
CA LEU A 92 -4.92 -12.25 11.04
C LEU A 92 -5.60 -12.33 12.40
N ASP A 93 -6.62 -11.49 12.66
CA ASP A 93 -7.39 -11.47 13.89
C ASP A 93 -8.07 -12.81 14.17
N LYS A 94 -8.72 -13.37 13.14
CA LYS A 94 -9.38 -14.68 13.24
C LYS A 94 -8.40 -15.78 13.59
N ALA A 95 -7.16 -15.68 13.13
CA ALA A 95 -6.10 -16.65 13.42
C ALA A 95 -5.31 -16.32 14.70
N ASN A 96 -5.65 -15.24 15.41
CA ASN A 96 -4.91 -14.71 16.57
C ASN A 96 -3.43 -14.41 16.25
N ILE A 97 -3.13 -13.94 15.04
CA ILE A 97 -1.80 -13.51 14.64
C ILE A 97 -1.64 -12.02 14.95
N SER A 98 -0.62 -11.68 15.76
CA SER A 98 -0.38 -10.28 16.15
C SER A 98 0.15 -9.46 14.99
N HIS A 99 -0.39 -8.26 14.82
CA HIS A 99 -0.04 -7.36 13.71
C HIS A 99 0.01 -5.90 14.15
N GLY A 100 0.68 -5.06 13.36
CA GLY A 100 0.83 -3.64 13.63
C GLY A 100 2.17 -3.25 14.24
N VAL A 101 2.23 -2.09 14.85
CA VAL A 101 3.47 -1.51 15.38
C VAL A 101 4.03 -2.35 16.53
N GLY A 102 5.27 -2.83 16.36
CA GLY A 102 5.95 -3.67 17.35
C GLY A 102 5.38 -5.07 17.51
N LYS A 103 4.66 -5.56 16.49
CA LYS A 103 4.06 -6.89 16.45
C LYS A 103 4.71 -7.76 15.37
N ASP A 104 4.22 -9.01 15.24
CA ASP A 104 4.84 -10.03 14.38
C ASP A 104 4.65 -9.74 12.88
N VAL A 105 3.54 -9.11 12.51
CA VAL A 105 3.20 -8.85 11.10
C VAL A 105 3.05 -7.35 10.86
N ILE A 106 3.82 -6.84 9.90
CA ILE A 106 3.66 -5.50 9.33
C ILE A 106 2.44 -5.48 8.41
N VAL A 107 1.57 -4.48 8.57
CA VAL A 107 0.42 -4.24 7.69
C VAL A 107 0.59 -2.91 6.98
N MET A 108 0.52 -2.95 5.64
CA MET A 108 0.63 -1.79 4.78
C MET A 108 -0.60 -1.66 3.90
N GLY A 109 -1.13 -0.44 3.78
CA GLY A 109 -2.23 -0.06 2.92
C GLY A 109 -1.88 1.09 1.99
N PHE A 110 -2.83 1.47 1.15
CA PHE A 110 -2.80 2.65 0.29
C PHE A 110 -4.20 3.23 0.18
N ASP A 111 -4.31 4.50 -0.05
CA ASP A 111 -5.40 5.42 -0.30
C ASP A 111 -5.53 6.46 0.82
N CYS A 112 -5.11 6.17 2.03
CA CYS A 112 -5.25 7.01 3.22
C CYS A 112 -6.71 7.37 3.50
N ASN A 113 -7.60 6.39 3.45
CA ASN A 113 -8.97 6.55 3.92
C ASN A 113 -8.99 6.94 5.41
N LYS A 114 -9.93 7.78 5.80
CA LYS A 114 -9.99 8.28 7.19
C LYS A 114 -9.94 7.15 8.22
N TRP A 115 -10.71 6.09 8.03
CA TRP A 115 -10.76 4.94 8.92
C TRP A 115 -9.43 4.16 8.96
N ALA A 116 -8.73 4.03 7.80
CA ALA A 116 -7.41 3.40 7.73
C ALA A 116 -6.36 4.20 8.50
N LEU A 117 -6.41 5.53 8.40
CA LEU A 117 -5.55 6.42 9.18
C LEU A 117 -5.84 6.37 10.69
N GLU A 118 -7.06 6.08 11.10
CA GLU A 118 -7.41 5.82 12.50
C GLU A 118 -6.76 4.52 12.99
N GLU A 119 -6.75 3.44 12.18
CA GLU A 119 -6.04 2.20 12.47
C GLU A 119 -4.52 2.40 12.54
N LEU A 120 -3.96 3.19 11.61
CA LEU A 120 -2.55 3.56 11.63
C LEU A 120 -2.17 4.31 12.91
N LYS A 121 -2.99 5.29 13.30
CA LYS A 121 -2.80 6.09 14.52
C LYS A 121 -2.92 5.25 15.79
N ALA A 122 -3.78 4.25 15.78
CA ALA A 122 -3.93 3.29 16.87
C ALA A 122 -2.75 2.28 16.96
N GLY A 123 -1.90 2.22 15.94
CA GLY A 123 -0.80 1.27 15.85
C GLY A 123 -1.21 -0.12 15.38
N ASN A 124 -2.43 -0.29 14.89
CA ASN A 124 -2.93 -1.54 14.32
C ASN A 124 -2.37 -1.83 12.93
N TRP A 125 -1.99 -0.77 12.21
CA TRP A 125 -1.30 -0.80 10.93
C TRP A 125 0.05 -0.10 11.05
N ASN A 126 0.94 -0.33 10.08
CA ASN A 126 2.30 0.18 10.12
C ASN A 126 2.55 1.29 9.09
N TYR A 127 1.91 1.23 7.93
CA TYR A 127 2.12 2.18 6.84
C TYR A 127 0.87 2.33 5.98
N ASP A 128 0.64 3.56 5.50
CA ASP A 128 -0.41 3.87 4.54
C ASP A 128 0.09 4.89 3.51
N GLY A 129 0.03 4.52 2.23
CA GLY A 129 0.44 5.36 1.11
C GLY A 129 -0.72 6.23 0.61
N GLN A 130 -0.50 7.54 0.50
CA GLN A 130 -1.53 8.43 -0.01
C GLN A 130 -1.87 8.12 -1.48
N CYS A 131 -3.16 8.17 -1.80
CA CYS A 131 -3.68 8.36 -3.15
C CYS A 131 -4.54 9.62 -3.14
N ASN A 132 -4.04 10.70 -3.73
CA ASN A 132 -4.70 12.01 -3.67
C ASN A 132 -5.74 12.15 -4.79
N PRO A 133 -7.04 12.21 -4.47
CA PRO A 133 -8.10 12.38 -5.48
C PRO A 133 -8.24 13.84 -5.97
N PHE A 134 -7.57 14.81 -5.33
CA PHE A 134 -7.72 16.24 -5.62
C PHE A 134 -6.86 16.67 -6.81
N GLN A 135 -7.23 16.24 -8.01
CA GLN A 135 -6.51 16.55 -9.25
C GLN A 135 -6.99 17.86 -9.91
N ALA A 136 -8.09 18.44 -9.46
CA ALA A 136 -8.74 19.58 -10.13
C ALA A 136 -7.83 20.81 -10.28
N SER A 137 -6.99 21.11 -9.28
CA SER A 137 -6.05 22.25 -9.37
C SER A 137 -5.00 22.06 -10.48
N TYR A 138 -4.49 20.85 -10.63
CA TYR A 138 -3.52 20.53 -11.71
C TYR A 138 -4.17 20.64 -13.09
N ILE A 139 -5.42 20.18 -13.21
CA ILE A 139 -6.17 20.28 -14.46
C ILE A 139 -6.46 21.74 -14.79
N ASP A 140 -6.89 22.54 -13.82
CA ASP A 140 -7.16 23.98 -13.98
C ASP A 140 -5.89 24.74 -14.44
N ASP A 141 -4.75 24.46 -13.84
CA ASP A 141 -3.47 25.06 -14.22
C ASP A 141 -3.07 24.68 -15.66
N ILE A 142 -3.30 23.44 -16.08
CA ILE A 142 -3.05 23.00 -17.45
C ILE A 142 -3.97 23.75 -18.44
N ILE A 143 -5.26 23.85 -18.12
CA ILE A 143 -6.24 24.55 -18.97
C ILE A 143 -5.83 26.02 -19.13
N LYS A 144 -5.50 26.72 -18.04
CA LYS A 144 -5.07 28.12 -18.09
C LYS A 144 -3.82 28.34 -18.96
N LYS A 145 -2.84 27.43 -18.85
CA LYS A 145 -1.64 27.48 -19.70
C LYS A 145 -1.99 27.30 -21.18
N LEU A 146 -2.84 26.34 -21.50
CA LEU A 146 -3.28 26.12 -22.88
C LEU A 146 -4.08 27.32 -23.44
N GLU A 147 -4.96 27.93 -22.63
CA GLU A 147 -5.72 29.13 -23.01
C GLU A 147 -4.83 30.35 -23.21
N SER A 148 -3.72 30.45 -22.47
CA SER A 148 -2.73 31.50 -22.68
C SER A 148 -1.80 31.30 -23.91
N GLY A 149 -1.95 30.14 -24.59
CA GLY A 149 -1.13 29.77 -25.74
C GLY A 149 0.23 29.17 -25.36
N GLU A 150 0.43 28.84 -24.12
CA GLU A 150 1.63 28.13 -23.66
C GLU A 150 1.65 26.67 -24.15
N THR A 151 2.83 26.18 -24.45
CA THR A 151 3.04 24.78 -24.81
C THR A 151 3.33 23.97 -23.56
N ILE A 152 2.55 22.90 -23.34
CA ILE A 152 2.82 21.93 -22.27
C ILE A 152 3.79 20.89 -22.81
N SER A 153 5.05 20.96 -22.38
CA SER A 153 6.11 20.04 -22.79
C SER A 153 6.03 18.70 -22.05
N GLU A 154 5.57 18.73 -20.81
CA GLU A 154 5.44 17.52 -19.97
C GLU A 154 4.15 16.80 -20.26
N LYS A 155 4.26 15.53 -20.68
CA LYS A 155 3.10 14.65 -20.94
C LYS A 155 2.54 13.99 -19.69
N THR A 156 3.31 14.01 -18.60
CA THR A 156 2.96 13.36 -17.34
C THR A 156 3.27 14.31 -16.19
N ILE A 157 2.29 14.58 -15.36
CA ILE A 157 2.44 15.33 -14.12
C ILE A 157 2.26 14.35 -12.96
N ILE A 158 3.32 14.17 -12.17
CA ILE A 158 3.29 13.31 -10.98
C ILE A 158 2.92 14.20 -9.81
N MET A 159 1.82 13.83 -9.12
CA MET A 159 1.43 14.50 -7.89
C MET A 159 2.35 14.09 -6.74
N ASP A 160 2.67 15.03 -5.86
CA ASP A 160 3.44 14.75 -4.65
C ASP A 160 2.54 14.05 -3.63
N GLU A 161 2.66 12.74 -3.54
CA GLU A 161 1.95 11.89 -2.60
C GLU A 161 2.88 11.38 -1.51
N LYS A 162 2.37 11.32 -0.29
CA LYS A 162 3.13 10.96 0.91
C LYS A 162 2.76 9.58 1.42
N GLY A 163 3.69 8.96 2.13
CA GLY A 163 3.42 7.82 2.97
C GLY A 163 3.37 8.24 4.43
N PHE A 164 2.52 7.58 5.21
CA PHE A 164 2.36 7.83 6.64
C PHE A 164 2.58 6.56 7.44
N ASP A 165 3.13 6.71 8.62
CA ASP A 165 3.22 5.72 9.68
C ASP A 165 2.71 6.32 11.01
N ALA A 166 2.76 5.56 12.08
CA ALA A 166 2.29 6.01 13.40
C ALA A 166 3.01 7.27 13.91
N THR A 167 4.23 7.56 13.41
CA THR A 167 5.03 8.72 13.83
C THR A 167 4.74 9.97 13.01
N THR A 168 4.34 9.79 11.74
CA THR A 168 4.15 10.87 10.75
C THR A 168 2.68 11.24 10.53
N ILE A 169 1.73 10.40 10.99
CA ILE A 169 0.29 10.63 10.79
C ILE A 169 -0.22 11.94 11.39
N THR A 170 0.43 12.48 12.41
CA THR A 170 0.08 13.76 13.05
C THR A 170 0.32 14.97 12.15
N ASP A 171 1.14 14.84 11.11
CA ASP A 171 1.52 15.91 10.18
C ASP A 171 0.48 16.12 9.07
N ARG A 172 -0.54 15.25 9.02
CA ARG A 172 -1.65 15.40 8.10
C ARG A 172 -2.65 16.43 8.63
N LYS A 173 -2.62 17.60 8.01
CA LYS A 173 -3.63 18.67 8.22
C LYS A 173 -4.71 18.60 7.15
#